data_feff2e8fbf58c0a437db36f36cf40630
#
_entry.id   feff2e8fbf58c0a437db36f36cf40630
#
_cell.length_a   1.000
_cell.length_b   1.000
_cell.length_c   1.000
_cell.angle_alpha   90.00
_cell.angle_beta   90.00
_cell.angle_gamma   90.00
#
_symmetry.space_group_name_H-M   'P 1'
#
loop_
_entity.id
_entity.type
_entity.pdbx_description
1 polymer ?
#
loop_
_entity_poly.entity_id
_entity_poly.type
_entity_poly.pdbx_seq_one_letter_code
_entity_poly.pdbx_strand_id
1 'polypeptide(L)'
;MVPYAGRVRSGVVRFNSLDYQLPLTLPPHAAHGTVFAQSWTVVDISASSIELLANLGSQWPFGGSVSHRIELRNDHVRLELSVTAGDHAMPAQVGWHPWFRKPSHASLIFESMLQRDGHGITTAIREQTDAVNVDDCFINPLAPLSITVNGVELVLSSDCSHWVVYDLSPHSTCVEPQSGAPNEINDSPVILAPGESLTKWFDIAWTGRLIH
;
A
#
# COMPACT_ATOMS: atom_id res chain seq x y z
N MET A 1 4.65 -1.35 -1.35
CA MET A 1 4.14 -2.73 -1.56
C MET A 1 3.74 -2.88 -3.02
N VAL A 2 4.42 -3.73 -3.76
CA VAL A 2 4.19 -3.96 -5.20
C VAL A 2 4.85 -5.29 -5.60
N PRO A 3 4.29 -6.09 -6.52
CA PRO A 3 3.09 -5.90 -7.33
C PRO A 3 1.79 -6.37 -6.66
N TYR A 4 1.81 -6.63 -5.36
CA TYR A 4 0.65 -6.88 -4.53
C TYR A 4 0.81 -6.18 -3.17
N ALA A 5 -0.30 -5.70 -2.62
CA ALA A 5 -0.36 -5.07 -1.31
C ALA A 5 -0.99 -6.01 -0.27
N GLY A 6 -0.61 -5.84 1.00
CA GLY A 6 -1.12 -6.71 2.06
C GLY A 6 -0.73 -8.18 1.87
N ARG A 7 -1.60 -9.08 2.33
CA ARG A 7 -1.39 -10.55 2.33
C ARG A 7 -1.97 -11.20 1.08
N VAL A 8 -1.29 -12.23 0.57
CA VAL A 8 -1.79 -13.17 -0.45
C VAL A 8 -1.92 -14.54 0.21
N ARG A 9 -3.13 -15.08 0.23
CA ARG A 9 -3.47 -16.36 0.89
C ARG A 9 -2.56 -17.49 0.42
N SER A 10 -1.90 -18.14 1.37
CA SER A 10 -0.95 -19.25 1.16
C SER A 10 0.15 -18.94 0.14
N GLY A 11 0.37 -17.65 -0.16
CA GLY A 11 1.31 -17.21 -1.18
C GLY A 11 0.94 -17.63 -2.61
N VAL A 12 -0.32 -17.94 -2.89
CA VAL A 12 -0.75 -18.39 -4.22
C VAL A 12 -1.47 -17.25 -4.95
N VAL A 13 -0.95 -16.86 -6.10
CA VAL A 13 -1.64 -15.98 -7.06
C VAL A 13 -2.26 -16.84 -8.15
N ARG A 14 -3.55 -16.65 -8.41
CA ARG A 14 -4.31 -17.33 -9.47
C ARG A 14 -4.51 -16.40 -10.64
N PHE A 15 -4.01 -16.81 -11.78
CA PHE A 15 -4.14 -16.01 -13.00
C PHE A 15 -4.20 -16.92 -14.23
N ASN A 16 -5.14 -16.66 -15.14
CA ASN A 16 -5.36 -17.45 -16.35
C ASN A 16 -5.49 -18.95 -16.09
N SER A 17 -6.25 -19.34 -15.04
CA SER A 17 -6.47 -20.73 -14.61
C SER A 17 -5.20 -21.46 -14.14
N LEU A 18 -4.15 -20.75 -13.85
CA LEU A 18 -2.90 -21.28 -13.29
C LEU A 18 -2.66 -20.72 -11.89
N ASP A 19 -2.06 -21.55 -11.05
CA ASP A 19 -1.62 -21.19 -9.70
C ASP A 19 -0.11 -20.91 -9.71
N TYR A 20 0.28 -19.72 -9.18
CA TYR A 20 1.68 -19.30 -9.09
C TYR A 20 2.05 -19.15 -7.61
N GLN A 21 3.07 -19.90 -7.17
CA GLN A 21 3.56 -19.84 -5.80
C GLN A 21 4.52 -18.68 -5.62
N LEU A 22 4.20 -17.78 -4.70
CA LEU A 22 5.06 -16.69 -4.24
C LEU A 22 5.85 -17.11 -2.99
N PRO A 23 6.98 -16.47 -2.69
CA PRO A 23 7.68 -16.63 -1.43
C PRO A 23 6.79 -16.29 -0.24
N LEU A 24 6.80 -17.14 0.78
CA LEU A 24 6.04 -16.92 2.01
C LEU A 24 6.81 -15.96 2.93
N THR A 25 6.69 -14.65 2.66
CA THR A 25 7.35 -13.60 3.43
C THR A 25 6.72 -13.36 4.80
N LEU A 26 5.47 -13.80 5.00
CA LEU A 26 4.73 -13.79 6.27
C LEU A 26 3.97 -15.12 6.42
N PRO A 27 4.64 -16.25 6.75
CA PRO A 27 3.99 -17.56 6.77
C PRO A 27 2.70 -17.60 7.58
N PRO A 28 1.63 -18.25 7.08
CA PRO A 28 1.56 -19.06 5.85
C PRO A 28 1.28 -18.26 4.56
N HIS A 29 1.44 -16.94 4.56
CA HIS A 29 1.11 -16.05 3.44
C HIS A 29 2.36 -15.43 2.79
N ALA A 30 2.22 -15.01 1.54
CA ALA A 30 3.07 -13.96 0.98
C ALA A 30 2.53 -12.59 1.41
N ALA A 31 3.37 -11.60 1.60
CA ALA A 31 2.95 -10.26 1.98
C ALA A 31 3.85 -9.17 1.35
N HIS A 32 3.25 -8.02 1.04
CA HIS A 32 3.88 -6.74 0.74
C HIS A 32 4.70 -6.67 -0.55
N GLY A 33 4.43 -7.55 -1.52
CA GLY A 33 5.10 -7.54 -2.82
C GLY A 33 6.44 -8.26 -2.82
N THR A 34 7.20 -8.08 -3.91
CA THR A 34 8.48 -8.77 -4.14
C THR A 34 9.69 -7.84 -4.13
N VAL A 35 9.48 -6.52 -4.08
CA VAL A 35 10.56 -5.54 -4.28
C VAL A 35 10.98 -4.78 -3.02
N PHE A 36 10.33 -5.01 -1.89
CA PHE A 36 10.61 -4.27 -0.65
C PHE A 36 12.01 -4.54 -0.08
N ALA A 37 12.61 -5.69 -0.38
CA ALA A 37 13.90 -6.13 0.14
C ALA A 37 15.03 -6.09 -0.90
N GLN A 38 14.81 -5.44 -2.06
CA GLN A 38 15.84 -5.32 -3.09
C GLN A 38 16.29 -3.86 -3.26
N SER A 39 17.46 -3.69 -3.91
CA SER A 39 17.97 -2.36 -4.25
C SER A 39 17.18 -1.77 -5.42
N TRP A 40 16.95 -0.46 -5.33
CA TRP A 40 16.33 0.33 -6.40
C TRP A 40 17.38 1.23 -7.04
N THR A 41 17.26 1.45 -8.34
CA THR A 41 18.14 2.35 -9.10
C THR A 41 17.56 3.75 -9.09
N VAL A 42 18.37 4.75 -8.74
CA VAL A 42 18.00 6.15 -8.93
C VAL A 42 18.10 6.47 -10.43
N VAL A 43 16.98 6.88 -11.03
CA VAL A 43 16.91 7.23 -12.46
C VAL A 43 16.81 8.74 -12.70
N ASP A 44 16.28 9.47 -11.72
CA ASP A 44 16.25 10.94 -11.72
C ASP A 44 16.35 11.46 -10.29
N ILE A 45 17.02 12.61 -10.13
CA ILE A 45 17.15 13.30 -8.84
C ILE A 45 17.25 14.80 -9.03
N SER A 46 16.53 15.55 -8.22
CA SER A 46 16.58 17.01 -8.14
C SER A 46 16.69 17.48 -6.70
N ALA A 47 16.62 18.79 -6.45
CA ALA A 47 16.61 19.34 -5.10
C ALA A 47 15.38 18.94 -4.28
N SER A 48 14.26 18.57 -4.91
CA SER A 48 12.99 18.31 -4.24
C SER A 48 12.32 17.01 -4.74
N SER A 49 12.94 16.23 -5.60
CA SER A 49 12.37 14.97 -6.08
C SER A 49 13.43 13.92 -6.32
N ILE A 50 13.01 12.67 -6.19
CA ILE A 50 13.79 11.50 -6.59
C ILE A 50 12.87 10.52 -7.30
N GLU A 51 13.36 9.89 -8.36
CA GLU A 51 12.69 8.76 -9.00
C GLU A 51 13.56 7.52 -8.94
N LEU A 52 12.94 6.44 -8.46
CA LEU A 52 13.55 5.14 -8.24
C LEU A 52 12.91 4.11 -9.16
N LEU A 53 13.71 3.21 -9.72
CA LEU A 53 13.26 2.12 -10.58
C LEU A 53 13.75 0.78 -10.06
N ALA A 54 12.89 -0.24 -10.13
CA ALA A 54 13.25 -1.62 -9.87
C ALA A 54 12.52 -2.57 -10.83
N ASN A 55 13.14 -3.71 -11.12
CA ASN A 55 12.43 -4.83 -11.76
C ASN A 55 11.67 -5.62 -10.70
N LEU A 56 10.53 -6.21 -11.06
CA LEU A 56 9.74 -7.02 -10.13
C LEU A 56 10.46 -8.32 -9.69
N GLY A 57 11.55 -8.65 -10.39
CA GLY A 57 12.44 -9.75 -10.04
C GLY A 57 11.88 -11.14 -10.37
N SER A 58 12.70 -12.17 -10.13
CA SER A 58 12.34 -13.56 -10.43
C SER A 58 11.29 -14.15 -9.48
N GLN A 59 11.00 -13.47 -8.38
CA GLN A 59 9.97 -13.89 -7.42
C GLN A 59 8.55 -13.51 -7.87
N TRP A 60 8.43 -12.66 -8.90
CA TRP A 60 7.17 -12.34 -9.56
C TRP A 60 7.12 -13.01 -10.93
N PRO A 61 6.20 -13.97 -11.15
CA PRO A 61 6.26 -14.87 -12.31
C PRO A 61 5.93 -14.22 -13.66
N PHE A 62 5.44 -12.99 -13.65
CA PHE A 62 4.97 -12.29 -14.87
C PHE A 62 5.98 -11.28 -15.41
N GLY A 63 7.08 -11.02 -14.69
CA GLY A 63 8.02 -9.95 -15.05
C GLY A 63 7.44 -8.55 -14.82
N GLY A 64 8.07 -7.54 -15.43
CA GLY A 64 7.68 -6.15 -15.30
C GLY A 64 8.60 -5.32 -14.41
N SER A 65 8.23 -4.07 -14.21
CA SER A 65 9.01 -3.08 -13.47
C SER A 65 8.12 -2.19 -12.61
N VAL A 66 8.75 -1.46 -11.70
CA VAL A 66 8.09 -0.47 -10.86
C VAL A 66 8.93 0.78 -10.77
N SER A 67 8.31 1.94 -10.90
CA SER A 67 8.89 3.23 -10.53
C SER A 67 8.25 3.77 -9.25
N HIS A 68 9.06 4.45 -8.44
CA HIS A 68 8.60 5.18 -7.26
C HIS A 68 9.17 6.60 -7.30
N ARG A 69 8.30 7.57 -7.53
CA ARG A 69 8.63 8.99 -7.50
C ARG A 69 8.25 9.56 -6.14
N ILE A 70 9.20 10.27 -5.54
CA ILE A 70 9.01 10.99 -4.27
C ILE A 70 9.27 12.46 -4.55
N GLU A 71 8.31 13.31 -4.26
CA GLU A 71 8.40 14.76 -4.49
C GLU A 71 8.07 15.52 -3.21
N LEU A 72 9.04 16.28 -2.72
CA LEU A 72 8.87 17.19 -1.58
C LEU A 72 8.36 18.54 -2.08
N ARG A 73 7.22 18.98 -1.55
CA ARG A 73 6.62 20.28 -1.78
C ARG A 73 6.63 21.10 -0.48
N ASN A 74 6.18 22.35 -0.55
CA ASN A 74 6.28 23.27 0.61
C ASN A 74 5.56 22.73 1.87
N ASP A 75 4.47 22.04 1.70
CA ASP A 75 3.53 21.65 2.75
C ASP A 75 3.18 20.14 2.74
N HIS A 76 3.74 19.36 1.83
CA HIS A 76 3.52 17.93 1.76
C HIS A 76 4.63 17.19 1.01
N VAL A 77 4.69 15.89 1.19
CA VAL A 77 5.40 14.97 0.32
C VAL A 77 4.40 14.15 -0.48
N ARG A 78 4.59 14.10 -1.81
CA ARG A 78 3.87 13.19 -2.71
C ARG A 78 4.71 11.97 -3.00
N LEU A 79 4.12 10.81 -2.83
CA LEU A 79 4.65 9.50 -3.20
C LEU A 79 3.83 8.97 -4.36
N GLU A 80 4.45 8.67 -5.50
CA GLU A 80 3.78 8.06 -6.64
C GLU A 80 4.43 6.72 -6.94
N LEU A 81 3.63 5.67 -7.05
CA LEU A 81 4.09 4.31 -7.31
C LEU A 81 3.39 3.80 -8.57
N SER A 82 4.20 3.43 -9.57
CA SER A 82 3.72 2.93 -10.86
C SER A 82 4.31 1.56 -11.14
N VAL A 83 3.46 0.54 -11.26
CA VAL A 83 3.85 -0.81 -11.67
C VAL A 83 3.46 -1.02 -13.13
N THR A 84 4.41 -1.50 -13.93
CA THR A 84 4.25 -1.72 -15.38
C THR A 84 4.44 -3.19 -15.70
N ALA A 85 3.49 -3.78 -16.43
CA ALA A 85 3.61 -5.13 -16.94
C ALA A 85 4.73 -5.22 -17.98
N GLY A 86 5.48 -6.32 -17.97
CA GLY A 86 6.48 -6.64 -18.99
C GLY A 86 5.83 -7.18 -20.27
N ASP A 87 6.39 -8.24 -20.81
CA ASP A 87 5.93 -8.86 -22.06
C ASP A 87 4.64 -9.70 -21.89
N HIS A 88 4.19 -9.88 -20.65
CA HIS A 88 3.00 -10.68 -20.31
C HIS A 88 1.99 -9.87 -19.53
N ALA A 89 0.71 -10.16 -19.76
CA ALA A 89 -0.34 -9.63 -18.90
C ALA A 89 -0.19 -10.15 -17.46
N MET A 90 -0.52 -9.31 -16.48
CA MET A 90 -0.38 -9.68 -15.06
C MET A 90 -1.44 -9.03 -14.19
N PRO A 91 -1.85 -9.67 -13.07
CA PRO A 91 -2.60 -8.99 -12.01
C PRO A 91 -1.67 -8.02 -11.27
N ALA A 92 -2.19 -6.91 -10.78
CA ALA A 92 -1.39 -5.93 -10.07
C ALA A 92 -2.16 -5.22 -8.95
N GLN A 93 -1.45 -4.94 -7.87
CA GLN A 93 -1.83 -4.02 -6.81
C GLN A 93 -0.62 -3.22 -6.36
N VAL A 94 -0.85 -2.02 -5.84
CA VAL A 94 0.18 -1.17 -5.24
C VAL A 94 -0.30 -0.61 -3.90
N GLY A 95 0.62 -0.26 -3.04
CA GLY A 95 0.31 0.39 -1.77
C GLY A 95 1.57 0.78 -1.00
N TRP A 96 1.39 1.51 0.08
CA TRP A 96 2.47 1.93 0.97
C TRP A 96 2.23 1.39 2.37
N HIS A 97 3.30 1.26 3.17
CA HIS A 97 3.26 0.79 4.55
C HIS A 97 4.03 1.74 5.47
N PRO A 98 3.57 3.00 5.60
CA PRO A 98 4.23 3.97 6.45
C PRO A 98 4.04 3.61 7.93
N TRP A 99 5.12 3.71 8.69
CA TRP A 99 5.11 3.58 10.14
C TRP A 99 5.22 4.96 10.78
N PHE A 100 4.13 5.43 11.36
CA PHE A 100 4.13 6.66 12.14
C PHE A 100 4.40 6.33 13.62
N ARG A 101 5.11 7.22 14.33
CA ARG A 101 5.12 7.14 15.81
C ARG A 101 3.69 7.16 16.31
N LYS A 102 3.42 6.49 17.44
CA LYS A 102 2.07 6.43 18.01
C LYS A 102 1.48 7.83 18.08
N PRO A 103 0.39 8.12 17.35
CA PRO A 103 -0.23 9.44 17.36
C PRO A 103 -0.82 9.75 18.74
N SER A 104 -0.75 11.01 19.14
CA SER A 104 -1.49 11.51 20.31
C SER A 104 -2.96 11.73 20.02
N HIS A 105 -3.32 11.89 18.74
CA HIS A 105 -4.68 11.99 18.24
C HIS A 105 -4.73 11.45 16.82
N ALA A 106 -5.85 10.80 16.46
CA ALA A 106 -6.12 10.33 15.11
C ALA A 106 -7.60 10.55 14.76
N SER A 107 -7.86 11.00 13.54
CA SER A 107 -9.19 11.07 12.92
C SER A 107 -9.16 10.21 11.66
N LEU A 108 -9.51 8.94 11.83
CA LEU A 108 -9.48 7.92 10.77
C LEU A 108 -10.91 7.41 10.57
N ILE A 109 -11.70 8.15 9.77
CA ILE A 109 -13.13 7.89 9.57
C ILE A 109 -13.36 7.31 8.19
N PHE A 110 -13.89 6.09 8.14
CA PHE A 110 -14.13 5.33 6.92
C PHE A 110 -15.61 4.96 6.77
N GLU A 111 -16.02 4.65 5.55
CA GLU A 111 -17.35 4.14 5.25
C GLU A 111 -17.60 2.80 5.92
N SER A 112 -16.64 1.88 5.83
CA SER A 112 -16.71 0.57 6.48
C SER A 112 -15.34 -0.08 6.55
N MET A 113 -15.24 -1.13 7.36
CA MET A 113 -14.14 -2.08 7.45
C MET A 113 -14.53 -3.38 6.73
N LEU A 114 -13.57 -4.02 6.07
CA LEU A 114 -13.71 -5.37 5.56
C LEU A 114 -13.31 -6.38 6.65
N GLN A 115 -14.28 -7.20 7.08
CA GLN A 115 -14.02 -8.25 8.06
C GLN A 115 -12.90 -9.18 7.58
N ARG A 116 -12.02 -9.57 8.50
CA ARG A 116 -10.96 -10.56 8.24
C ARG A 116 -11.37 -11.95 8.76
N ASP A 117 -10.89 -12.97 8.07
CA ASP A 117 -10.93 -14.33 8.60
C ASP A 117 -9.83 -14.58 9.64
N GLY A 118 -9.80 -15.79 10.21
CA GLY A 118 -8.80 -16.19 11.22
C GLY A 118 -7.35 -16.21 10.71
N HIS A 119 -7.11 -15.95 9.43
CA HIS A 119 -5.80 -15.88 8.80
C HIS A 119 -5.39 -14.44 8.42
N GLY A 120 -6.22 -13.45 8.78
CA GLY A 120 -5.97 -12.04 8.45
C GLY A 120 -6.17 -11.69 6.97
N ILE A 121 -6.99 -12.47 6.26
CA ILE A 121 -7.39 -12.22 4.88
C ILE A 121 -8.78 -11.60 4.88
N THR A 122 -8.97 -10.52 4.14
CA THR A 122 -10.27 -9.85 4.03
C THR A 122 -11.34 -10.74 3.40
N THR A 123 -12.55 -10.57 3.88
CA THR A 123 -13.76 -11.18 3.32
C THR A 123 -14.60 -10.11 2.62
N ALA A 124 -15.70 -10.52 1.98
CA ALA A 124 -16.66 -9.57 1.39
C ALA A 124 -17.60 -8.92 2.43
N ILE A 125 -17.52 -9.33 3.70
CA ILE A 125 -18.40 -8.82 4.76
C ILE A 125 -17.89 -7.44 5.19
N ARG A 126 -18.79 -6.46 5.19
CA ARG A 126 -18.53 -5.09 5.62
C ARG A 126 -19.11 -4.83 6.99
N GLU A 127 -18.35 -4.13 7.81
CA GLU A 127 -18.75 -3.74 9.17
C GLU A 127 -18.47 -2.26 9.42
N GLN A 128 -19.24 -1.66 10.33
CA GLN A 128 -18.97 -0.31 10.85
C GLN A 128 -18.17 -0.46 12.14
N THR A 129 -16.96 0.08 12.16
CA THR A 129 -16.11 0.09 13.36
C THR A 129 -15.12 1.24 13.32
N ASP A 130 -14.64 1.62 14.49
CA ASP A 130 -13.59 2.63 14.61
C ASP A 130 -12.21 2.01 14.27
N ALA A 131 -11.34 2.80 13.66
CA ALA A 131 -9.99 2.40 13.30
C ALA A 131 -9.01 2.56 14.50
N VAL A 132 -9.33 1.93 15.63
CA VAL A 132 -8.58 2.01 16.89
C VAL A 132 -8.33 0.61 17.44
N ASN A 133 -7.09 0.31 17.83
CA ASN A 133 -6.66 -1.02 18.30
C ASN A 133 -6.98 -2.14 17.31
N VAL A 134 -6.74 -1.91 16.03
CA VAL A 134 -7.07 -2.80 14.92
C VAL A 134 -5.83 -3.17 14.11
N ASP A 135 -5.96 -4.22 13.29
CA ASP A 135 -5.12 -4.56 12.15
C ASP A 135 -6.06 -4.95 11.02
N ASP A 136 -6.77 -3.99 10.44
CA ASP A 136 -7.90 -4.24 9.53
C ASP A 136 -7.85 -3.36 8.29
N CYS A 137 -8.56 -3.79 7.24
CA CYS A 137 -8.70 -3.07 5.98
C CYS A 137 -10.00 -2.27 5.98
N PHE A 138 -9.88 -0.97 5.85
CA PHE A 138 -10.98 -0.02 5.74
C PHE A 138 -11.15 0.46 4.30
N ILE A 139 -12.32 0.94 3.97
CA ILE A 139 -12.64 1.45 2.63
C ILE A 139 -13.28 2.82 2.69
N ASN A 140 -13.00 3.62 1.66
CA ASN A 140 -13.60 4.91 1.38
C ASN A 140 -13.56 5.87 2.57
N PRO A 141 -12.46 6.62 2.76
CA PRO A 141 -12.44 7.70 3.75
C PRO A 141 -13.62 8.65 3.57
N LEU A 142 -14.34 8.94 4.66
CA LEU A 142 -15.48 9.87 4.66
C LEU A 142 -15.06 11.33 4.90
N ALA A 143 -13.84 11.55 5.34
CA ALA A 143 -13.22 12.84 5.57
C ALA A 143 -11.69 12.70 5.33
N PRO A 144 -10.95 13.82 5.23
CA PRO A 144 -9.49 13.75 5.25
C PRO A 144 -9.01 12.99 6.48
N LEU A 145 -8.17 11.98 6.27
CA LEU A 145 -7.56 11.23 7.38
C LEU A 145 -6.48 12.09 8.01
N SER A 146 -6.47 12.20 9.33
CA SER A 146 -5.42 12.94 10.03
C SER A 146 -4.91 12.22 11.27
N ILE A 147 -3.63 12.42 11.55
CA ILE A 147 -2.94 11.94 12.75
C ILE A 147 -2.05 13.04 13.31
N THR A 148 -1.95 13.15 14.64
CA THR A 148 -1.04 14.10 15.29
C THR A 148 0.16 13.34 15.86
N VAL A 149 1.34 13.62 15.32
CA VAL A 149 2.61 13.02 15.72
C VAL A 149 3.57 14.11 16.21
N ASN A 150 4.03 14.00 17.45
CA ASN A 150 4.93 15.00 18.07
C ASN A 150 4.40 16.46 17.98
N GLY A 151 3.09 16.64 18.09
CA GLY A 151 2.46 17.97 18.01
C GLY A 151 2.26 18.52 16.58
N VAL A 152 2.66 17.77 15.55
CA VAL A 152 2.41 18.10 14.14
C VAL A 152 1.23 17.31 13.65
N GLU A 153 0.23 17.97 13.09
CA GLU A 153 -0.87 17.32 12.41
C GLU A 153 -0.43 16.94 11.00
N LEU A 154 -0.58 15.67 10.67
CA LEU A 154 -0.37 15.12 9.33
C LEU A 154 -1.74 14.79 8.73
N VAL A 155 -1.98 15.27 7.52
CA VAL A 155 -3.17 14.93 6.73
C VAL A 155 -2.74 13.96 5.64
N LEU A 156 -3.45 12.83 5.58
CA LEU A 156 -3.14 11.71 4.70
C LEU A 156 -4.19 11.63 3.61
N SER A 157 -3.79 11.60 2.34
CA SER A 157 -4.71 11.46 1.21
C SER A 157 -4.10 10.60 0.10
N SER A 158 -4.96 9.91 -0.64
CA SER A 158 -4.55 9.02 -1.74
C SER A 158 -5.70 8.82 -2.71
N ASP A 159 -5.41 8.42 -3.94
CA ASP A 159 -6.41 7.89 -4.88
C ASP A 159 -6.68 6.39 -4.67
N CYS A 160 -6.12 5.78 -3.63
CA CYS A 160 -6.45 4.45 -3.17
C CYS A 160 -7.79 4.44 -2.43
N SER A 161 -8.62 3.42 -2.70
CA SER A 161 -9.90 3.24 -2.02
C SER A 161 -9.80 2.40 -0.74
N HIS A 162 -8.75 1.61 -0.60
CA HIS A 162 -8.52 0.71 0.54
C HIS A 162 -7.40 1.25 1.43
N TRP A 163 -7.58 1.10 2.73
CA TRP A 163 -6.63 1.56 3.74
C TRP A 163 -6.49 0.52 4.84
N VAL A 164 -5.31 -0.05 5.00
CA VAL A 164 -5.05 -0.88 6.17
C VAL A 164 -4.62 0.02 7.31
N VAL A 165 -5.25 -0.14 8.47
CA VAL A 165 -4.84 0.51 9.71
C VAL A 165 -4.33 -0.57 10.65
N TYR A 166 -3.03 -0.49 11.00
CA TYR A 166 -2.42 -1.30 12.03
C TYR A 166 -2.14 -0.43 13.25
N ASP A 167 -2.90 -0.62 14.33
CA ASP A 167 -2.84 0.20 15.54
C ASP A 167 -2.59 -0.60 16.83
N LEU A 168 -2.17 -1.85 16.71
CA LEU A 168 -1.93 -2.75 17.86
C LEU A 168 -0.59 -2.48 18.57
N SER A 169 0.37 -1.80 17.90
CA SER A 169 1.65 -1.46 18.51
C SER A 169 1.50 -0.32 19.52
N PRO A 170 2.11 -0.41 20.72
CA PRO A 170 2.08 0.70 21.68
C PRO A 170 2.94 1.90 21.25
N HIS A 171 3.82 1.75 20.25
CA HIS A 171 4.80 2.76 19.88
C HIS A 171 4.55 3.37 18.49
N SER A 172 3.68 2.75 17.70
CA SER A 172 3.48 3.13 16.29
C SER A 172 2.09 2.77 15.79
N THR A 173 1.70 3.45 14.72
CA THR A 173 0.48 3.17 13.95
C THR A 173 0.85 3.21 12.46
N CYS A 174 0.32 2.26 11.69
CA CYS A 174 0.37 2.32 10.23
C CYS A 174 -0.98 2.76 9.68
N VAL A 175 -0.96 3.61 8.67
CA VAL A 175 -2.15 4.04 7.90
C VAL A 175 -1.77 3.90 6.43
N GLU A 176 -2.20 2.81 5.82
CA GLU A 176 -1.64 2.24 4.61
C GLU A 176 -2.60 2.33 3.43
N PRO A 177 -2.46 3.31 2.53
CA PRO A 177 -3.26 3.31 1.31
C PRO A 177 -2.84 2.15 0.39
N GLN A 178 -3.84 1.42 -0.12
CA GLN A 178 -3.68 0.29 -1.02
C GLN A 178 -4.68 0.37 -2.17
N SER A 179 -4.29 -0.04 -3.36
CA SER A 179 -5.17 -0.03 -4.55
C SER A 179 -6.24 -1.12 -4.51
N GLY A 180 -6.13 -2.05 -3.57
CA GLY A 180 -7.09 -3.13 -3.32
C GLY A 180 -6.86 -3.77 -1.96
N ALA A 181 -7.83 -4.52 -1.47
CA ALA A 181 -7.76 -5.21 -0.18
C ALA A 181 -6.70 -6.34 -0.17
N PRO A 182 -6.22 -6.75 1.01
CA PRO A 182 -5.42 -7.97 1.13
C PRO A 182 -6.09 -9.18 0.47
N ASN A 183 -5.35 -9.89 -0.39
CA ASN A 183 -5.78 -10.99 -1.25
C ASN A 183 -6.68 -10.62 -2.44
N GLU A 184 -7.10 -9.39 -2.61
CA GLU A 184 -7.96 -8.98 -3.75
C GLU A 184 -7.30 -9.25 -5.11
N ILE A 185 -5.98 -9.40 -5.15
CA ILE A 185 -5.24 -9.86 -6.34
C ILE A 185 -5.74 -11.21 -6.89
N ASN A 186 -6.41 -12.02 -6.04
CA ASN A 186 -7.03 -13.29 -6.43
C ASN A 186 -8.55 -13.19 -6.69
N ASP A 187 -9.18 -12.14 -6.18
CA ASP A 187 -10.65 -12.05 -6.16
C ASP A 187 -11.15 -11.06 -7.22
N SER A 188 -10.55 -9.87 -7.31
CA SER A 188 -10.94 -8.81 -8.26
C SER A 188 -9.72 -7.96 -8.68
N PRO A 189 -8.68 -8.58 -9.27
CA PRO A 189 -7.45 -7.89 -9.59
C PRO A 189 -7.63 -6.84 -10.70
N VAL A 190 -6.83 -5.78 -10.64
CA VAL A 190 -6.53 -4.99 -11.83
C VAL A 190 -5.61 -5.83 -12.71
N ILE A 191 -6.01 -6.06 -13.96
CA ILE A 191 -5.19 -6.78 -14.94
C ILE A 191 -4.53 -5.76 -15.86
N LEU A 192 -3.21 -5.83 -15.94
CA LEU A 192 -2.41 -5.03 -16.86
C LEU A 192 -2.07 -5.85 -18.10
N ALA A 193 -2.38 -5.34 -19.28
CA ALA A 193 -1.87 -5.88 -20.54
C ALA A 193 -0.35 -5.58 -20.67
N PRO A 194 0.38 -6.26 -21.56
CA PRO A 194 1.79 -5.97 -21.77
C PRO A 194 2.05 -4.48 -22.00
N GLY A 195 2.96 -3.90 -21.23
CA GLY A 195 3.31 -2.47 -21.27
C GLY A 195 2.33 -1.53 -20.55
N GLU A 196 1.18 -2.00 -20.08
CA GLU A 196 0.26 -1.19 -19.28
C GLU A 196 0.77 -0.98 -17.86
N SER A 197 0.33 0.12 -17.24
CA SER A 197 0.74 0.51 -15.89
C SER A 197 -0.46 0.77 -14.97
N LEU A 198 -0.32 0.39 -13.71
CA LEU A 198 -1.16 0.85 -12.61
C LEU A 198 -0.37 1.87 -11.79
N THR A 199 -0.84 3.11 -11.79
CA THR A 199 -0.23 4.20 -11.02
C THR A 199 -1.17 4.65 -9.92
N LYS A 200 -0.63 4.86 -8.72
CA LYS A 200 -1.31 5.40 -7.56
C LYS A 200 -0.43 6.43 -6.87
N TRP A 201 -1.04 7.34 -6.12
CA TRP A 201 -0.33 8.34 -5.34
C TRP A 201 -0.78 8.35 -3.87
N PHE A 202 0.12 8.83 -3.02
CA PHE A 202 -0.11 9.04 -1.60
C PHE A 202 0.55 10.34 -1.16
N ASP A 203 -0.23 11.26 -0.59
CA ASP A 203 0.22 12.51 -0.03
C ASP A 203 0.21 12.47 1.50
N ILE A 204 1.29 12.96 2.09
CA ILE A 204 1.42 13.24 3.51
C ILE A 204 1.63 14.74 3.64
N ALA A 205 0.59 15.48 3.97
CA ALA A 205 0.65 16.92 4.20
C ALA A 205 0.80 17.21 5.70
N TRP A 206 1.42 18.34 6.04
CA TRP A 206 1.54 18.79 7.42
C TRP A 206 1.01 20.20 7.58
N THR A 207 0.35 20.46 8.72
CA THR A 207 -0.11 21.78 9.11
C THR A 207 0.89 22.39 10.10
N GLY A 208 1.36 23.60 9.82
CA GLY A 208 2.33 24.32 10.68
C GLY A 208 3.74 24.41 10.11
N ARG A 209 4.58 25.23 10.74
CA ARG A 209 6.00 25.32 10.40
C ARG A 209 6.75 24.13 11.01
N LEU A 210 7.48 23.39 10.19
CA LEU A 210 8.51 22.49 10.71
C LEU A 210 9.49 23.33 11.53
N ILE A 211 9.56 23.07 12.83
CA ILE A 211 10.56 23.69 13.70
C ILE A 211 11.88 22.98 13.38
N HIS A 212 12.82 23.71 12.80
CA HIS A 212 14.18 23.24 12.52
C HIS A 212 15.02 23.20 13.78
#